data_d98c66ba3e791657ede08a78e0d4793e
#
_entry.id   d98c66ba3e791657ede08a78e0d4793e
#
_cell.length_a   1.000
_cell.length_b   1.000
_cell.length_c   1.000
_cell.angle_alpha   90.00
_cell.angle_beta   90.00
_cell.angle_gamma   90.00
#
_symmetry.space_group_name_H-M   'P 1'
#
loop_
_entity.id
_entity.type
_entity.pdbx_description
1 polymer ?
#
loop_
_entity_poly.entity_id
_entity_poly.type
_entity_poly.pdbx_seq_one_letter_code
_entity_poly.pdbx_strand_id
1 'polypeptide(L)'
;MSQSVVTIRLNGNPYQIGCGVGEEAHVSRLGEEVEAIMQSLVASVGQIGEARLLAMVALILADRAATIADERKSNVDATEPTADHVAAAEA
;
A
#
# COMPACT_ATOMS: atom_id res chain seq x y z
N MET A 1 15.60 -10.68 -19.53
CA MET A 1 14.97 -10.05 -18.97
C MET A 1 14.60 -10.52 -17.76
N SER A 2 14.58 -9.91 -16.85
CA SER A 2 14.41 -10.26 -15.54
C SER A 2 13.07 -9.91 -15.06
N GLN A 3 12.11 -10.60 -15.54
CA GLN A 3 10.77 -10.37 -15.11
C GLN A 3 10.09 -11.63 -14.72
N SER A 4 9.24 -11.56 -13.76
CA SER A 4 8.46 -12.67 -13.28
C SER A 4 7.03 -12.20 -13.05
N VAL A 5 6.12 -13.12 -12.83
CA VAL A 5 4.72 -12.81 -12.59
C VAL A 5 4.26 -13.57 -11.37
N VAL A 6 3.56 -12.87 -10.49
CA VAL A 6 3.00 -13.46 -9.30
C VAL A 6 1.50 -13.26 -9.34
N THR A 7 0.75 -14.26 -8.94
CA THR A 7 -0.69 -14.11 -8.83
C THR A 7 -1.05 -13.84 -7.38
N ILE A 8 -1.71 -12.70 -7.14
CA ILE A 8 -2.22 -12.40 -5.82
C ILE A 8 -3.73 -12.47 -5.88
N ARG A 9 -4.35 -12.69 -4.74
CA ARG A 9 -5.81 -12.74 -4.69
C ARG A 9 -6.32 -11.67 -3.79
N LEU A 10 -7.22 -10.85 -4.32
CA LEU A 10 -7.83 -9.77 -3.55
C LEU A 10 -9.33 -9.94 -3.66
N ASN A 11 -9.97 -10.10 -2.52
CA ASN A 11 -11.42 -10.27 -2.45
C ASN A 11 -11.88 -11.44 -3.32
N GLY A 12 -11.08 -12.48 -3.36
CA GLY A 12 -11.40 -13.67 -4.13
C GLY A 12 -11.03 -13.61 -5.59
N ASN A 13 -10.57 -12.47 -6.07
CA ASN A 13 -10.24 -12.29 -7.48
C ASN A 13 -8.74 -12.38 -7.70
N PRO A 14 -8.30 -13.12 -8.72
CA PRO A 14 -6.86 -13.25 -8.97
C PRO A 14 -6.35 -12.08 -9.80
N TYR A 15 -5.17 -11.61 -9.46
CA TYR A 15 -4.49 -10.55 -10.20
C TYR A 15 -3.08 -10.99 -10.48
N GLN A 16 -2.64 -10.85 -11.72
CA GLN A 16 -1.29 -11.19 -12.10
C GLN A 16 -0.45 -9.92 -12.07
N ILE A 17 0.59 -9.93 -11.26
CA ILE A 17 1.42 -8.76 -11.04
C ILE A 17 2.83 -9.07 -11.51
N GLY A 18 3.37 -8.21 -12.36
CA GLY A 18 4.74 -8.36 -12.81
C GLY A 18 5.70 -7.88 -11.73
N CYS A 19 6.81 -8.56 -11.59
CA CYS A 19 7.80 -8.17 -10.61
C CYS A 19 9.18 -8.62 -11.09
N GLY A 20 10.20 -8.19 -10.41
CA GLY A 20 11.56 -8.62 -10.72
C GLY A 20 11.80 -10.04 -10.26
N VAL A 21 12.68 -10.73 -10.95
CA VAL A 21 13.05 -12.06 -10.55
C VAL A 21 13.71 -11.98 -9.17
N GLY A 22 13.23 -12.82 -8.28
CA GLY A 22 13.71 -12.81 -6.90
C GLY A 22 12.82 -12.04 -5.96
N GLU A 23 11.83 -11.32 -6.49
CA GLU A 23 10.94 -10.54 -5.65
C GLU A 23 9.58 -11.20 -5.48
N GLU A 24 9.42 -12.41 -5.99
CA GLU A 24 8.12 -13.06 -6.01
C GLU A 24 7.54 -13.25 -4.61
N ALA A 25 8.35 -13.72 -3.68
CA ALA A 25 7.87 -13.95 -2.32
C ALA A 25 7.51 -12.64 -1.63
N HIS A 26 8.26 -11.59 -1.92
CA HIS A 26 8.01 -10.28 -1.34
C HIS A 26 6.67 -9.73 -1.83
N VAL A 27 6.43 -9.83 -3.15
CA VAL A 27 5.18 -9.33 -3.73
C VAL A 27 4.00 -10.16 -3.22
N SER A 28 4.19 -11.44 -3.10
CA SER A 28 3.14 -12.31 -2.58
C SER A 28 2.75 -11.91 -1.16
N ARG A 29 3.74 -11.60 -0.34
CA ARG A 29 3.50 -11.20 1.02
C ARG A 29 2.79 -9.84 1.07
N LEU A 30 3.15 -8.93 0.19
CA LEU A 30 2.47 -7.65 0.10
C LEU A 30 1.01 -7.86 -0.31
N GLY A 31 0.77 -8.80 -1.23
CA GLY A 31 -0.59 -9.12 -1.63
C GLY A 31 -1.43 -9.63 -0.48
N GLU A 32 -0.83 -10.44 0.40
CA GLU A 32 -1.54 -10.92 1.57
C GLU A 32 -1.90 -9.78 2.51
N GLU A 33 -1.01 -8.83 2.63
CA GLU A 33 -1.26 -7.69 3.47
C GLU A 33 -2.41 -6.83 2.92
N VAL A 34 -2.41 -6.62 1.63
CA VAL A 34 -3.50 -5.89 0.99
C VAL A 34 -4.82 -6.63 1.17
N GLU A 35 -4.78 -7.94 1.04
CA GLU A 35 -5.99 -8.73 1.20
C GLU A 35 -6.54 -8.64 2.63
N ALA A 36 -5.67 -8.61 3.61
CA ALA A 36 -6.11 -8.48 5.00
C ALA A 36 -6.84 -7.15 5.20
N ILE A 37 -6.31 -6.08 4.63
CA ILE A 37 -6.96 -4.78 4.70
C ILE A 37 -8.30 -4.81 3.97
N MET A 38 -8.32 -5.44 2.79
CA MET A 38 -9.54 -5.55 2.00
C MET A 38 -10.63 -6.27 2.79
N GLN A 39 -10.30 -7.37 3.44
CA GLN A 39 -11.29 -8.12 4.20
C GLN A 39 -11.81 -7.32 5.39
N SER A 40 -10.94 -6.55 6.00
CA SER A 40 -11.34 -5.67 7.08
C SER A 40 -12.34 -4.63 6.61
N LEU A 41 -12.11 -4.08 5.41
CA LEU A 41 -13.02 -3.11 4.83
C LEU A 41 -14.37 -3.74 4.50
N VAL A 42 -14.33 -4.92 3.90
CA VAL A 42 -15.56 -5.61 3.55
C VAL A 42 -16.40 -5.87 4.79
N ALA A 43 -15.77 -6.21 5.90
CA ALA A 43 -16.48 -6.44 7.15
C ALA A 43 -17.13 -5.16 7.67
N SER A 44 -16.52 -4.02 7.35
CA SER A 44 -17.04 -2.75 7.83
C SER A 44 -18.05 -2.11 6.90
N VAL A 45 -17.77 -2.05 5.63
CA VAL A 45 -18.60 -1.32 4.68
C VAL A 45 -19.29 -2.20 3.65
N GLY A 46 -19.01 -3.49 3.65
CA GLY A 46 -19.64 -4.43 2.73
C GLY A 46 -18.98 -4.43 1.36
N GLN A 47 -19.59 -5.17 0.46
CA GLN A 47 -19.08 -5.30 -0.90
C GLN A 47 -19.57 -4.13 -1.73
N ILE A 48 -18.86 -3.04 -1.67
CA ILE A 48 -19.27 -1.80 -2.33
C ILE A 48 -18.64 -1.64 -3.70
N GLY A 49 -18.00 -2.68 -4.22
CA GLY A 49 -17.38 -2.65 -5.54
C GLY A 49 -15.87 -2.73 -5.42
N GLU A 50 -15.29 -3.51 -6.28
CA GLU A 50 -13.85 -3.80 -6.21
C GLU A 50 -13.00 -2.54 -6.35
N ALA A 51 -13.33 -1.70 -7.31
CA ALA A 51 -12.55 -0.50 -7.52
C ALA A 51 -12.62 0.42 -6.31
N ARG A 52 -13.79 0.52 -5.72
CA ARG A 52 -13.96 1.38 -4.57
C ARG A 52 -13.22 0.84 -3.36
N LEU A 53 -13.29 -0.47 -3.16
CA LEU A 53 -12.55 -1.11 -2.07
C LEU A 53 -11.06 -0.93 -2.25
N LEU A 54 -10.58 -1.10 -3.48
CA LEU A 54 -9.15 -0.93 -3.74
C LEU A 54 -8.71 0.52 -3.51
N ALA A 55 -9.56 1.48 -3.86
CA ALA A 55 -9.25 2.87 -3.59
C ALA A 55 -9.13 3.12 -2.10
N MET A 56 -10.00 2.50 -1.31
CA MET A 56 -9.95 2.65 0.13
C MET A 56 -8.70 2.00 0.72
N VAL A 57 -8.33 0.84 0.19
CA VAL A 57 -7.09 0.18 0.60
C VAL A 57 -5.91 1.10 0.31
N ALA A 58 -5.91 1.71 -0.88
CA ALA A 58 -4.82 2.59 -1.25
C ALA A 58 -4.72 3.78 -0.29
N LEU A 59 -5.84 4.33 0.12
CA LEU A 59 -5.84 5.44 1.06
C LEU A 59 -5.32 5.01 2.43
N ILE A 60 -5.69 3.83 2.88
CA ILE A 60 -5.21 3.31 4.15
C ILE A 60 -3.69 3.13 4.11
N LEU A 61 -3.19 2.58 3.01
CA LEU A 61 -1.76 2.37 2.88
C LEU A 61 -1.01 3.68 2.78
N ALA A 62 -1.57 4.64 2.07
CA ALA A 62 -0.95 5.96 1.98
C ALA A 62 -0.91 6.63 3.35
N ASP A 63 -1.95 6.44 4.13
CA ASP A 63 -2.00 7.01 5.46
C ASP A 63 -0.94 6.38 6.36
N ARG A 64 -0.76 5.07 6.27
CA ARG A 64 0.29 4.39 7.03
C ARG A 64 1.66 4.88 6.63
N ALA A 65 1.88 5.06 5.34
CA ALA A 65 3.16 5.54 4.85
C ALA A 65 3.43 6.95 5.36
N ALA A 66 2.42 7.79 5.38
CA ALA A 66 2.59 9.16 5.89
C ALA A 66 2.91 9.15 7.37
N THR A 67 2.27 8.27 8.13
CA THR A 67 2.52 8.17 9.56
C THR A 67 3.96 7.72 9.83
N ILE A 68 4.42 6.74 9.07
CA ILE A 68 5.79 6.27 9.22
C ILE A 68 6.77 7.38 8.88
N ALA A 69 6.50 8.13 7.83
CA ALA A 69 7.36 9.23 7.44
C ALA A 69 7.41 10.30 8.52
N ASP A 70 6.28 10.58 9.13
CA ASP A 70 6.23 11.55 10.22
C ASP A 70 7.02 11.07 11.42
N GLU A 71 6.92 9.81 11.74
CA GLU A 71 7.67 9.25 12.85
C GLU A 71 9.16 9.32 12.58
N ARG A 72 9.57 9.07 11.37
CA ARG A 72 10.96 9.16 11.03
C ARG A 72 11.47 10.57 11.15
N LYS A 73 10.67 11.54 10.72
CA LYS A 73 11.07 12.91 10.84
C LYS A 73 11.22 13.29 12.26
N SER A 74 10.31 12.90 13.12
CA SER A 74 10.39 13.22 14.53
C SER A 74 11.64 12.65 15.12
N ASN A 75 12.00 11.46 14.73
CA ASN A 75 13.17 10.85 15.31
C ASN A 75 14.46 11.47 14.82
N VAL A 76 14.47 11.86 13.61
CA VAL A 76 15.66 12.40 13.08
C VAL A 76 15.83 13.75 13.39
N ASP A 77 15.08 14.46 13.51
CA ASP A 77 15.10 15.62 13.77
C ASP A 77 14.93 16.52 13.53
N ALA A 78 14.84 16.61 13.67
CA ALA A 78 14.73 17.46 13.81
C ALA A 78 15.14 18.40 13.06
N THR A 79 15.67 18.38 12.40
CA THR A 79 16.18 19.36 11.82
C THR A 79 15.56 19.63 10.67
N GLU A 80 14.86 19.23 10.17
CA GLU A 80 14.54 19.49 9.06
C GLU A 80 13.54 20.02 8.76
N PRO A 81 13.35 20.60 8.40
CA PRO A 81 12.38 21.29 8.16
C PRO A 81 11.72 20.97 6.98
N THR A 82 11.55 20.91 6.53
CA THR A 82 11.02 20.85 5.65
C THR A 82 10.39 20.68 5.12
N ALA A 83 10.07 20.83 5.04
CA ALA A 83 9.49 20.70 4.56
C ALA A 83 9.01 20.87 3.92
N ASP A 84 8.99 21.09 3.86
CA ASP A 84 8.59 21.23 3.30
C ASP A 84 8.38 20.87 2.49
N HIS A 85 8.41 20.73 2.29
CA HIS A 85 8.15 20.35 1.47
C HIS A 85 7.49 19.79 1.23
N VAL A 86 7.17 19.57 1.49
CA VAL A 86 6.46 19.09 1.28
C VAL A 86 5.63 19.49 1.13
N ALA A 87 5.47 19.94 1.26
CA ALA A 87 4.76 20.38 1.11
C ALA A 87 4.43 20.54 0.22
N ALA A 88 4.77 20.75 -0.05
CA ALA A 88 4.63 20.95 -0.97
C ALA A 88 3.97 20.18 -1.50
N ALA A 89 3.96 19.66 -1.39
CA ALA A 89 3.45 18.99 -1.87
C ALA A 89 2.26 19.06 -1.87
N GLU A 90 1.89 19.44 -1.70
CA GLU A 90 0.98 19.51 -1.69
C GLU A 90 0.52 19.94 -2.29
N ALA A 91 0.65 20.05 -2.53
CA ALA A 91 0.21 20.52 -3.04
C ALA A 91 -0.19 20.15 -3.72
#